data_358bd2daeaa0ddad358216e97eea65a3
#
_entry.id   358bd2daeaa0ddad358216e97eea65a3
#
_cell.length_a   1.000
_cell.length_b   1.000
_cell.length_c   1.000
_cell.angle_alpha   90.00
_cell.angle_beta   90.00
_cell.angle_gamma   90.00
#
_symmetry.space_group_name_H-M   'P 1'
#
loop_
_entity.id
_entity.type
_entity.pdbx_description
1 polymer ?
#
loop_
_entity_poly.entity_id
_entity_poly.type
_entity_poly.pdbx_seq_one_letter_code
_entity_poly.pdbx_strand_id
1 'polypeptide(L)'
;MNMNRRIFLKTILVGGGLTVIASNSYALKLFPNLDKQKWAILFGSRYGSTRDASLWISEGMGGIADAFDARENPDLSSFDYIIAGSGIYLEKIDQSLEAYLTRNSRLISNRIKALFIVCGAGDNPRAQAYVDGLAKSCQAKPSLIKIFSGRVTKRLLNKEDYKIEEEVFKRRNQPFEDYDRLQRSDCLKFGEEILGKP
;
A
#
# COMPACT_ATOMS: atom_id res chain seq x y z
N MET A 1 -30.58 -3.61 -6.68
CA MET A 1 -30.48 -2.56 -5.63
C MET A 1 -29.03 -2.51 -5.17
N ASN A 2 -28.23 -1.62 -5.75
CA ASN A 2 -26.79 -1.52 -5.45
C ASN A 2 -26.61 -0.75 -4.14
N MET A 3 -26.45 -1.46 -3.05
CA MET A 3 -26.10 -0.88 -1.77
C MET A 3 -24.64 -0.45 -1.79
N ASN A 4 -24.40 0.85 -1.78
CA ASN A 4 -23.10 1.47 -1.91
C ASN A 4 -22.22 1.05 -0.70
N ARG A 5 -21.12 0.32 -0.93
CA ARG A 5 -20.17 -0.16 0.10
C ARG A 5 -19.71 0.94 1.08
N ARG A 6 -19.84 2.20 0.67
CA ARG A 6 -19.54 3.38 1.49
C ARG A 6 -20.50 3.59 2.67
N ILE A 7 -21.73 3.03 2.61
CA ILE A 7 -22.73 3.18 3.68
C ILE A 7 -22.58 2.10 4.75
N PHE A 8 -22.09 0.92 4.39
CA PHE A 8 -21.92 -0.18 5.35
C PHE A 8 -20.88 0.10 6.44
N LEU A 9 -19.82 0.86 6.13
CA LEU A 9 -18.79 1.25 7.10
C LEU A 9 -19.25 2.34 8.09
N LYS A 10 -20.31 3.07 7.79
CA LYS A 10 -20.87 4.09 8.70
C LYS A 10 -21.76 3.52 9.79
N THR A 11 -22.26 2.29 9.65
CA THR A 11 -23.34 1.76 10.53
C THR A 11 -22.81 0.87 11.66
N ILE A 12 -21.53 0.47 11.66
CA ILE A 12 -20.95 -0.45 12.69
C ILE A 12 -20.30 0.30 13.86
N LEU A 13 -20.24 1.65 13.87
CA LEU A 13 -19.55 2.45 14.88
C LEU A 13 -20.46 3.34 15.72
N VAL A 14 -21.63 2.83 16.11
CA VAL A 14 -22.48 3.49 17.14
C VAL A 14 -22.34 2.71 18.44
N GLY A 15 -21.31 3.04 19.21
CA GLY A 15 -21.11 2.44 20.53
C GLY A 15 -19.76 2.85 21.17
N GLY A 16 -19.46 4.12 21.23
CA GLY A 16 -18.25 4.60 21.95
C GLY A 16 -17.70 5.86 21.30
N GLY A 17 -17.80 6.98 21.98
CA GLY A 17 -17.55 8.34 21.50
C GLY A 17 -16.29 8.51 20.66
N LEU A 18 -16.45 8.64 19.36
CA LEU A 18 -15.42 9.02 18.41
C LEU A 18 -15.78 10.38 17.83
N THR A 19 -15.04 11.40 18.23
CA THR A 19 -15.04 12.69 17.54
C THR A 19 -14.41 12.51 16.17
N VAL A 20 -15.23 12.45 15.13
CA VAL A 20 -14.77 12.45 13.73
C VAL A 20 -14.36 13.86 13.37
N ILE A 21 -13.06 14.15 13.36
CA ILE A 21 -12.53 15.34 12.70
C ILE A 21 -12.57 15.04 11.21
N ALA A 22 -13.43 15.72 10.48
CA ALA A 22 -13.59 15.60 9.04
C ALA A 22 -12.38 16.20 8.33
N SER A 23 -11.35 15.40 8.10
CA SER A 23 -10.42 15.62 7.00
C SER A 23 -10.96 14.90 5.76
N ASN A 24 -10.88 15.52 4.59
CA ASN A 24 -11.43 14.99 3.32
C ASN A 24 -10.74 13.71 2.81
N SER A 25 -9.86 13.10 3.57
CA SER A 25 -9.20 11.83 3.28
C SER A 25 -9.78 10.73 4.18
N TYR A 26 -10.27 9.66 3.58
CA TYR A 26 -10.84 8.52 4.29
C TYR A 26 -9.72 7.54 4.69
N ALA A 27 -9.12 7.73 5.88
CA ALA A 27 -8.26 6.72 6.48
C ALA A 27 -9.08 5.46 6.83
N LEU A 28 -8.57 4.30 6.49
CA LEU A 28 -9.10 3.03 6.96
C LEU A 28 -8.51 2.75 8.35
N LYS A 29 -9.18 3.23 9.41
CA LYS A 29 -8.84 2.94 10.80
C LYS A 29 -9.42 1.61 11.22
N LEU A 30 -8.56 0.67 11.57
CA LEU A 30 -8.96 -0.62 12.12
C LEU A 30 -9.10 -0.60 13.65
N PHE A 31 -8.25 0.20 14.34
CA PHE A 31 -8.23 0.29 15.79
C PHE A 31 -7.93 1.72 16.26
N PRO A 32 -8.36 2.11 17.47
CA PRO A 32 -7.96 3.39 18.03
C PRO A 32 -6.44 3.40 18.26
N ASN A 33 -5.78 4.45 17.77
CA ASN A 33 -4.35 4.63 17.99
C ASN A 33 -4.09 4.94 19.47
N LEU A 34 -3.48 4.00 20.17
CA LEU A 34 -3.12 4.14 21.58
C LEU A 34 -1.72 4.72 21.78
N ASP A 35 -0.92 4.80 20.73
CA ASP A 35 0.43 5.38 20.77
C ASP A 35 0.38 6.90 20.59
N LYS A 36 1.33 7.59 21.23
CA LYS A 36 1.50 9.04 21.04
C LYS A 36 1.98 9.38 19.63
N GLN A 37 2.68 8.46 18.97
CA GLN A 37 3.22 8.62 17.61
C GLN A 37 2.18 8.22 16.58
N LYS A 38 1.97 9.08 15.60
CA LYS A 38 1.01 8.86 14.52
C LYS A 38 1.72 8.27 13.31
N TRP A 39 1.24 7.11 12.87
CA TRP A 39 1.76 6.38 11.71
C TRP A 39 0.79 6.45 10.54
N ALA A 40 1.32 6.68 9.34
CA ALA A 40 0.58 6.56 8.10
C ALA A 40 1.21 5.51 7.18
N ILE A 41 0.37 4.78 6.45
CA ILE A 41 0.78 3.95 5.32
C ILE A 41 0.19 4.58 4.07
N LEU A 42 1.02 5.19 3.23
CA LEU A 42 0.61 5.74 1.95
C LEU A 42 0.84 4.72 0.86
N PHE A 43 -0.19 4.36 0.11
CA PHE A 43 -0.06 3.34 -0.93
C PHE A 43 -0.62 3.77 -2.29
N GLY A 44 -0.06 3.16 -3.36
CA GLY A 44 -0.61 3.20 -4.70
C GLY A 44 -1.04 1.81 -5.15
N SER A 45 -2.31 1.62 -5.52
CA SER A 45 -2.87 0.32 -5.89
C SER A 45 -3.96 0.42 -6.94
N ARG A 46 -3.79 -0.25 -8.11
CA ARG A 46 -4.85 -0.34 -9.13
C ARG A 46 -5.84 -1.46 -8.84
N TYR A 47 -5.35 -2.63 -8.46
CA TYR A 47 -6.12 -3.89 -8.39
C TYR A 47 -6.26 -4.45 -6.98
N GLY A 48 -5.84 -3.68 -5.95
CA GLY A 48 -6.11 -3.96 -4.55
C GLY A 48 -5.03 -4.73 -3.79
N SER A 49 -4.04 -5.37 -4.44
CA SER A 49 -3.00 -6.14 -3.72
C SER A 49 -2.20 -5.26 -2.76
N THR A 50 -1.76 -4.09 -3.20
CA THR A 50 -0.99 -3.16 -2.35
C THR A 50 -1.84 -2.59 -1.23
N ARG A 51 -3.14 -2.34 -1.47
CA ARG A 51 -4.09 -1.95 -0.43
C ARG A 51 -4.21 -3.02 0.66
N ASP A 52 -4.39 -4.28 0.25
CA ASP A 52 -4.54 -5.38 1.19
C ASP A 52 -3.23 -5.57 2.00
N ALA A 53 -2.06 -5.49 1.35
CA ALA A 53 -0.77 -5.48 2.03
C ALA A 53 -0.67 -4.34 3.07
N SER A 54 -1.10 -3.12 2.71
CA SER A 54 -1.10 -1.97 3.63
C SER A 54 -1.94 -2.21 4.88
N LEU A 55 -3.13 -2.80 4.71
CA LEU A 55 -4.01 -3.12 5.82
C LEU A 55 -3.41 -4.20 6.74
N TRP A 56 -2.81 -5.24 6.17
CA TRP A 56 -2.16 -6.30 6.94
C TRP A 56 -0.86 -5.84 7.61
N ILE A 57 -0.11 -4.91 7.00
CA ILE A 57 1.03 -4.26 7.65
C ILE A 57 0.54 -3.45 8.86
N SER A 58 -0.53 -2.64 8.71
CA SER A 58 -1.13 -1.91 9.83
C SER A 58 -1.58 -2.85 10.94
N GLU A 59 -2.19 -3.98 10.59
CA GLU A 59 -2.60 -5.00 11.55
C GLU A 59 -1.40 -5.58 12.31
N GLY A 60 -0.29 -5.90 11.61
CA GLY A 60 0.97 -6.35 12.23
C GLY A 60 1.58 -5.30 13.16
N MET A 61 1.35 -4.02 12.89
CA MET A 61 1.69 -2.91 13.77
C MET A 61 0.74 -2.75 14.96
N GLY A 62 -0.25 -3.65 15.15
CA GLY A 62 -1.28 -3.53 16.17
C GLY A 62 -2.39 -2.53 15.80
N GLY A 63 -2.54 -2.20 14.52
CA GLY A 63 -3.58 -1.31 14.00
C GLY A 63 -3.33 0.18 14.27
N ILE A 64 -2.10 0.56 14.63
CA ILE A 64 -1.76 1.95 14.96
C ILE A 64 -1.50 2.84 13.73
N ALA A 65 -1.32 2.25 12.56
CA ALA A 65 -1.06 2.97 11.32
C ALA A 65 -2.34 3.15 10.50
N ASP A 66 -2.63 4.39 10.09
CA ASP A 66 -3.74 4.69 9.18
C ASP A 66 -3.30 4.50 7.74
N ALA A 67 -4.07 3.76 6.92
CA ALA A 67 -3.75 3.49 5.53
C ALA A 67 -4.50 4.44 4.56
N PHE A 68 -3.76 5.06 3.64
CA PHE A 68 -4.26 6.06 2.70
C PHE A 68 -3.93 5.70 1.26
N ASP A 69 -4.90 5.81 0.39
CA ASP A 69 -4.68 5.73 -1.05
C ASP A 69 -4.13 7.08 -1.57
N ALA A 70 -3.02 7.04 -2.30
CA ALA A 70 -2.39 8.25 -2.84
C ALA A 70 -3.31 9.03 -3.81
N ARG A 71 -4.30 8.36 -4.42
CA ARG A 71 -5.30 8.99 -5.29
C ARG A 71 -6.23 9.95 -4.54
N GLU A 72 -6.38 9.77 -3.23
CA GLU A 72 -7.22 10.62 -2.39
C GLU A 72 -6.48 11.90 -1.96
N ASN A 73 -5.20 12.02 -2.32
CA ASN A 73 -4.32 13.14 -1.96
C ASN A 73 -4.39 13.51 -0.46
N PRO A 74 -4.12 12.55 0.45
CA PRO A 74 -4.28 12.76 1.88
C PRO A 74 -3.32 13.82 2.43
N ASP A 75 -3.77 14.56 3.45
CA ASP A 75 -2.88 15.41 4.24
C ASP A 75 -2.16 14.56 5.29
N LEU A 76 -0.85 14.35 5.09
CA LEU A 76 0.01 13.62 6.01
C LEU A 76 0.82 14.53 6.94
N SER A 77 0.50 15.82 7.03
CA SER A 77 1.24 16.79 7.84
C SER A 77 1.26 16.46 9.33
N SER A 78 0.19 15.85 9.84
CA SER A 78 0.02 15.49 11.26
C SER A 78 0.61 14.12 11.65
N PHE A 79 1.20 13.38 10.72
CA PHE A 79 1.78 12.05 10.98
C PHE A 79 3.28 12.16 11.24
N ASP A 80 3.76 11.48 12.28
CA ASP A 80 5.16 11.48 12.68
C ASP A 80 5.99 10.55 11.79
N TYR A 81 5.42 9.40 11.41
CA TYR A 81 6.07 8.36 10.62
C TYR A 81 5.21 7.91 9.45
N ILE A 82 5.88 7.63 8.34
CA ILE A 82 5.22 7.24 7.10
C ILE A 82 5.88 5.97 6.55
N ILE A 83 5.04 5.06 6.09
CA ILE A 83 5.42 3.88 5.30
C ILE A 83 4.88 4.12 3.89
N ALA A 84 5.69 3.96 2.86
CA ALA A 84 5.22 4.10 1.49
C ALA A 84 5.24 2.76 0.75
N GLY A 85 4.13 2.45 0.07
CA GLY A 85 3.96 1.18 -0.63
C GLY A 85 3.43 1.32 -2.04
N SER A 86 4.01 0.61 -3.01
CA SER A 86 3.61 0.66 -4.40
C SER A 86 3.30 -0.69 -5.02
N GLY A 87 2.20 -0.75 -5.78
CA GLY A 87 2.05 -1.75 -6.81
C GLY A 87 2.96 -1.42 -7.99
N ILE A 88 3.37 -2.46 -8.74
CA ILE A 88 4.21 -2.30 -9.94
C ILE A 88 3.36 -2.56 -11.18
N TYR A 89 3.33 -1.58 -12.08
CA TYR A 89 2.57 -1.60 -13.32
C TYR A 89 3.47 -1.16 -14.47
N LEU A 90 3.57 -1.97 -15.51
CA LEU A 90 4.44 -1.66 -16.64
C LEU A 90 5.89 -1.36 -16.21
N GLU A 91 6.40 -2.14 -15.28
CA GLU A 91 7.76 -1.98 -14.73
C GLU A 91 7.99 -0.64 -14.00
N LYS A 92 6.92 0.04 -13.57
CA LYS A 92 6.97 1.31 -12.84
C LYS A 92 6.15 1.25 -11.56
N ILE A 93 6.50 2.07 -10.61
CA ILE A 93 5.67 2.30 -9.43
C ILE A 93 4.33 2.95 -9.83
N ASP A 94 3.33 2.84 -8.97
CA ASP A 94 2.02 3.45 -9.23
C ASP A 94 2.14 4.96 -9.45
N GLN A 95 1.55 5.43 -10.55
CA GLN A 95 1.68 6.81 -11.00
C GLN A 95 1.10 7.83 -10.02
N SER A 96 -0.02 7.49 -9.36
CA SER A 96 -0.64 8.39 -8.38
C SER A 96 0.23 8.54 -7.13
N LEU A 97 0.81 7.42 -6.68
CA LEU A 97 1.77 7.43 -5.58
C LEU A 97 3.02 8.24 -5.95
N GLU A 98 3.61 8.00 -7.12
CA GLU A 98 4.79 8.72 -7.60
C GLU A 98 4.54 10.23 -7.63
N ALA A 99 3.40 10.65 -8.20
CA ALA A 99 3.02 12.06 -8.27
C ALA A 99 2.84 12.67 -6.87
N TYR A 100 2.21 11.95 -5.94
CA TYR A 100 2.04 12.40 -4.56
C TYR A 100 3.40 12.56 -3.86
N LEU A 101 4.25 11.53 -3.91
CA LEU A 101 5.56 11.52 -3.25
C LEU A 101 6.46 12.64 -3.78
N THR A 102 6.51 12.82 -5.11
CA THR A 102 7.32 13.87 -5.74
C THR A 102 6.87 15.25 -5.28
N ARG A 103 5.56 15.51 -5.26
CA ARG A 103 4.99 16.80 -4.85
C ARG A 103 5.25 17.12 -3.38
N ASN A 104 5.16 16.12 -2.52
CA ASN A 104 5.24 16.28 -1.07
C ASN A 104 6.59 15.87 -0.47
N SER A 105 7.60 15.52 -1.29
CA SER A 105 8.88 14.98 -0.84
C SER A 105 9.54 15.81 0.26
N ARG A 106 9.56 17.15 0.12
CA ARG A 106 10.15 18.06 1.12
C ARG A 106 9.51 17.97 2.50
N LEU A 107 8.22 17.60 2.55
CA LEU A 107 7.46 17.52 3.81
C LEU A 107 7.55 16.15 4.46
N ILE A 108 7.73 15.08 3.67
CA ILE A 108 7.58 13.71 4.16
C ILE A 108 8.86 12.89 4.17
N SER A 109 9.91 13.27 3.41
CA SER A 109 11.10 12.41 3.19
C SER A 109 11.80 11.98 4.48
N ASN A 110 11.93 12.86 5.45
CA ASN A 110 12.55 12.56 6.74
C ASN A 110 11.67 11.72 7.69
N ARG A 111 10.38 11.58 7.36
CA ARG A 111 9.41 10.77 8.11
C ARG A 111 9.19 9.38 7.51
N ILE A 112 9.73 9.09 6.33
CA ILE A 112 9.66 7.77 5.72
C ILE A 112 10.51 6.78 6.52
N LYS A 113 9.88 5.78 7.12
CA LYS A 113 10.53 4.75 7.96
C LYS A 113 10.71 3.42 7.26
N ALA A 114 9.79 3.09 6.36
CA ALA A 114 9.84 1.85 5.60
C ALA A 114 9.27 2.03 4.19
N LEU A 115 9.73 1.20 3.27
CA LEU A 115 9.18 1.07 1.92
C LEU A 115 8.76 -0.36 1.66
N PHE A 116 7.73 -0.54 0.86
CA PHE A 116 7.42 -1.85 0.29
C PHE A 116 6.92 -1.74 -1.14
N ILE A 117 7.12 -2.80 -1.90
CA ILE A 117 6.51 -2.97 -3.21
C ILE A 117 5.74 -4.29 -3.26
N VAL A 118 4.68 -4.30 -4.07
CA VAL A 118 3.93 -5.50 -4.40
C VAL A 118 4.00 -5.70 -5.90
N CYS A 119 4.66 -6.75 -6.35
CA CYS A 119 4.84 -7.06 -7.76
C CYS A 119 4.44 -8.51 -8.07
N GLY A 120 4.19 -8.83 -9.34
CA GLY A 120 3.66 -10.12 -9.75
C GLY A 120 4.48 -11.32 -9.25
N ALA A 121 5.81 -11.20 -9.24
CA ALA A 121 6.71 -12.20 -8.66
C ALA A 121 7.71 -11.47 -7.76
N GLY A 122 7.74 -11.84 -6.46
CA GLY A 122 8.65 -11.25 -5.47
C GLY A 122 10.12 -11.56 -5.72
N ASP A 123 10.41 -12.61 -6.48
CA ASP A 123 11.74 -13.04 -6.94
C ASP A 123 12.18 -12.41 -8.28
N ASN A 124 11.45 -11.36 -8.71
CA ASN A 124 11.79 -10.66 -9.95
C ASN A 124 13.17 -10.00 -9.83
N PRO A 125 14.13 -10.31 -10.75
CA PRO A 125 15.47 -9.68 -10.73
C PRO A 125 15.45 -8.15 -10.80
N ARG A 126 14.35 -7.56 -11.32
CA ARG A 126 14.15 -6.11 -11.41
C ARG A 126 13.52 -5.51 -10.16
N ALA A 127 13.14 -6.32 -9.18
CA ALA A 127 12.43 -5.83 -7.99
C ALA A 127 13.23 -4.76 -7.24
N GLN A 128 14.57 -4.88 -7.20
CA GLN A 128 15.42 -3.87 -6.60
C GLN A 128 15.32 -2.51 -7.33
N ALA A 129 15.27 -2.52 -8.67
CA ALA A 129 15.12 -1.27 -9.43
C ALA A 129 13.80 -0.56 -9.14
N TYR A 130 12.72 -1.30 -8.85
CA TYR A 130 11.45 -0.71 -8.44
C TYR A 130 11.52 -0.08 -7.05
N VAL A 131 12.22 -0.75 -6.12
CA VAL A 131 12.51 -0.19 -4.79
C VAL A 131 13.31 1.11 -4.90
N ASP A 132 14.35 1.11 -5.72
CA ASP A 132 15.18 2.29 -5.95
C ASP A 132 14.38 3.45 -6.57
N GLY A 133 13.46 3.13 -7.50
CA GLY A 133 12.50 4.09 -8.06
C GLY A 133 11.60 4.70 -6.99
N LEU A 134 11.04 3.87 -6.11
CA LEU A 134 10.20 4.32 -5.00
C LEU A 134 10.99 5.19 -4.01
N ALA A 135 12.19 4.75 -3.61
CA ALA A 135 13.08 5.49 -2.71
C ALA A 135 13.48 6.86 -3.30
N LYS A 136 13.75 6.91 -4.61
CA LYS A 136 14.03 8.15 -5.32
C LYS A 136 12.85 9.11 -5.29
N SER A 137 11.62 8.62 -5.54
CA SER A 137 10.41 9.44 -5.50
C SER A 137 10.11 9.96 -4.09
N CYS A 138 10.43 9.18 -3.06
CA CYS A 138 10.35 9.60 -1.66
C CYS A 138 11.46 10.57 -1.24
N GLN A 139 12.56 10.63 -1.98
CA GLN A 139 13.82 11.27 -1.54
C GLN A 139 14.28 10.77 -0.16
N ALA A 140 14.10 9.46 0.09
CA ALA A 140 14.36 8.82 1.38
C ALA A 140 15.16 7.52 1.19
N LYS A 141 15.92 7.15 2.22
CA LYS A 141 16.67 5.88 2.27
C LYS A 141 16.37 5.14 3.58
N PRO A 142 15.15 4.62 3.74
CA PRO A 142 14.81 3.88 4.96
C PRO A 142 15.59 2.56 5.03
N SER A 143 15.86 2.12 6.26
CA SER A 143 16.56 0.86 6.50
C SER A 143 15.67 -0.37 6.27
N LEU A 144 14.36 -0.22 6.38
CA LEU A 144 13.40 -1.30 6.21
C LEU A 144 12.74 -1.23 4.85
N ILE A 145 12.96 -2.27 4.04
CA ILE A 145 12.41 -2.40 2.70
C ILE A 145 11.91 -3.83 2.52
N LYS A 146 10.70 -3.99 1.97
CA LYS A 146 10.13 -5.30 1.70
C LYS A 146 9.57 -5.39 0.27
N ILE A 147 9.78 -6.55 -0.33
CA ILE A 147 9.20 -6.92 -1.61
C ILE A 147 8.22 -8.05 -1.35
N PHE A 148 6.96 -7.84 -1.71
CA PHE A 148 5.91 -8.84 -1.63
C PHE A 148 5.55 -9.35 -3.01
N SER A 149 5.27 -10.65 -3.11
CA SER A 149 4.60 -11.20 -4.28
C SER A 149 3.16 -10.69 -4.34
N GLY A 150 2.68 -10.41 -5.54
CA GLY A 150 1.36 -9.81 -5.74
C GLY A 150 0.29 -10.84 -6.14
N ARG A 151 -0.84 -10.27 -6.56
CA ARG A 151 -2.00 -11.00 -7.05
C ARG A 151 -2.41 -10.45 -8.41
N VAL A 152 -2.82 -11.33 -9.31
CA VAL A 152 -3.46 -10.97 -10.57
C VAL A 152 -4.83 -11.64 -10.65
N THR A 153 -5.84 -10.84 -10.92
CA THR A 153 -7.20 -11.29 -11.18
C THR A 153 -7.61 -10.76 -12.55
N LYS A 154 -7.61 -11.60 -13.57
CA LYS A 154 -7.80 -11.25 -14.99
C LYS A 154 -9.02 -10.35 -15.23
N ARG A 155 -10.14 -10.67 -14.60
CA ARG A 155 -11.40 -9.90 -14.75
C ARG A 155 -11.32 -8.45 -14.24
N LEU A 156 -10.31 -8.12 -13.43
CA LEU A 156 -10.11 -6.78 -12.88
C LEU A 156 -9.16 -5.94 -13.72
N LEU A 157 -8.36 -6.59 -14.60
CA LEU A 157 -7.39 -5.89 -15.43
C LEU A 157 -8.10 -5.05 -16.49
N ASN A 158 -7.58 -3.84 -16.73
CA ASN A 158 -7.95 -3.09 -17.92
C ASN A 158 -7.40 -3.77 -19.18
N LYS A 159 -7.82 -3.33 -20.35
CA LYS A 159 -7.45 -3.97 -21.63
C LYS A 159 -5.94 -3.93 -21.90
N GLU A 160 -5.25 -2.88 -21.47
CA GLU A 160 -3.83 -2.69 -21.67
C GLU A 160 -3.03 -3.61 -20.74
N ASP A 161 -3.30 -3.54 -19.44
CA ASP A 161 -2.65 -4.38 -18.43
C ASP A 161 -2.92 -5.87 -18.71
N TYR A 162 -4.13 -6.23 -19.17
CA TYR A 162 -4.45 -7.62 -19.58
C TYR A 162 -3.55 -8.12 -20.69
N LYS A 163 -3.39 -7.36 -21.78
CA LYS A 163 -2.54 -7.75 -22.91
C LYS A 163 -1.07 -7.94 -22.49
N ILE A 164 -0.60 -7.06 -21.63
CA ILE A 164 0.79 -7.09 -21.15
C ILE A 164 1.04 -8.33 -20.29
N GLU A 165 0.15 -8.59 -19.33
CA GLU A 165 0.25 -9.79 -18.49
C GLU A 165 0.15 -11.05 -19.34
N GLU A 166 -0.78 -11.13 -20.29
CA GLU A 166 -0.92 -12.26 -21.22
C GLU A 166 0.39 -12.49 -22.01
N GLU A 167 1.02 -11.43 -22.52
CA GLU A 167 2.31 -11.54 -23.22
C GLU A 167 3.46 -11.97 -22.29
N VAL A 168 3.46 -11.53 -21.04
CA VAL A 168 4.45 -11.95 -20.04
C VAL A 168 4.35 -13.45 -19.79
N PHE A 169 3.13 -13.97 -19.59
CA PHE A 169 2.90 -15.40 -19.40
C PHE A 169 3.24 -16.21 -20.64
N LYS A 170 2.88 -15.73 -21.85
CA LYS A 170 3.26 -16.35 -23.13
C LYS A 170 4.77 -16.46 -23.30
N ARG A 171 5.53 -15.40 -22.98
CA ARG A 171 7.01 -15.43 -23.04
C ARG A 171 7.63 -16.42 -22.06
N ARG A 172 6.96 -16.69 -20.94
CA ARG A 172 7.38 -17.69 -19.95
C ARG A 172 6.91 -19.10 -20.28
N ASN A 173 6.21 -19.29 -21.38
CA ASN A 173 5.55 -20.55 -21.76
C ASN A 173 4.64 -21.10 -20.64
N GLN A 174 3.88 -20.21 -20.00
CA GLN A 174 2.95 -20.51 -18.93
C GLN A 174 1.53 -20.08 -19.29
N PRO A 175 0.50 -20.82 -18.85
CA PRO A 175 -0.88 -20.37 -19.03
C PRO A 175 -1.13 -19.09 -18.25
N PHE A 176 -1.85 -18.14 -18.88
CA PHE A 176 -2.27 -16.93 -18.19
C PHE A 176 -3.52 -17.23 -17.35
N GLU A 177 -3.34 -17.38 -16.05
CA GLU A 177 -4.38 -17.69 -15.08
C GLU A 177 -4.39 -16.69 -13.92
N ASP A 178 -5.50 -16.63 -13.19
CA ASP A 178 -5.58 -15.88 -11.93
C ASP A 178 -4.62 -16.50 -10.91
N TYR A 179 -3.92 -15.65 -10.17
CA TYR A 179 -3.11 -16.12 -9.04
C TYR A 179 -3.13 -15.13 -7.88
N ASP A 180 -2.95 -15.65 -6.68
CA ASP A 180 -2.70 -14.87 -5.47
C ASP A 180 -1.49 -15.45 -4.74
N ARG A 181 -0.40 -14.67 -4.72
CA ARG A 181 0.85 -15.02 -4.05
C ARG A 181 1.14 -14.08 -2.89
N LEU A 182 0.24 -13.14 -2.61
CA LEU A 182 0.39 -12.21 -1.50
C LEU A 182 0.08 -12.92 -0.18
N GLN A 183 1.12 -13.11 0.63
CA GLN A 183 0.98 -13.78 1.92
C GLN A 183 0.69 -12.77 3.03
N ARG A 184 -0.47 -12.92 3.68
CA ARG A 184 -0.86 -12.07 4.81
C ARG A 184 0.14 -12.15 5.96
N SER A 185 0.65 -13.36 6.27
CA SER A 185 1.65 -13.58 7.30
C SER A 185 2.92 -12.74 7.12
N ASP A 186 3.38 -12.59 5.87
CA ASP A 186 4.58 -11.79 5.57
C ASP A 186 4.33 -10.30 5.79
N CYS A 187 3.13 -9.83 5.47
CA CYS A 187 2.74 -8.44 5.71
C CYS A 187 2.61 -8.15 7.22
N LEU A 188 2.00 -9.05 8.00
CA LEU A 188 1.92 -8.93 9.46
C LEU A 188 3.31 -8.85 10.07
N LYS A 189 4.19 -9.79 9.70
CA LYS A 189 5.57 -9.84 10.19
C LYS A 189 6.35 -8.56 9.86
N PHE A 190 6.18 -8.02 8.65
CA PHE A 190 6.82 -6.76 8.29
C PHE A 190 6.30 -5.60 9.15
N GLY A 191 5.01 -5.57 9.48
CA GLY A 191 4.44 -4.60 10.42
C GLY A 191 5.07 -4.69 11.81
N GLU A 192 5.31 -5.91 12.32
CA GLU A 192 6.01 -6.16 13.58
C GLU A 192 7.47 -5.69 13.52
N GLU A 193 8.17 -5.99 12.41
CA GLU A 193 9.56 -5.55 12.17
C GLU A 193 9.69 -4.01 12.19
N ILE A 194 8.73 -3.28 11.61
CA ILE A 194 8.72 -1.81 11.60
C ILE A 194 8.67 -1.23 13.02
N LEU A 195 7.98 -1.88 13.94
CA LEU A 195 7.92 -1.47 15.35
C LEU A 195 9.07 -1.98 16.21
N GLY A 196 10.03 -2.71 15.62
CA GLY A 196 11.14 -3.32 16.35
C GLY A 196 10.69 -4.46 17.27
N LYS A 197 9.55 -5.09 16.98
CA LYS A 197 9.10 -6.30 17.66
C LYS A 197 9.78 -7.51 17.03
N PRO A 198 10.40 -8.39 17.83
CA PRO A 198 11.10 -9.57 17.33
C PRO A 198 10.17 -10.60 16.69
#